data_c88c9cf5247a616f4548abb419211d76
#
_entry.id   c88c9cf5247a616f4548abb419211d76
#
_cell.length_a   1.000
_cell.length_b   1.000
_cell.length_c   1.000
_cell.angle_alpha   90.00
_cell.angle_beta   90.00
_cell.angle_gamma   90.00
#
_symmetry.space_group_name_H-M   'P 1'
#
loop_
_entity.id
_entity.type
_entity.pdbx_description
1 polymer ?
#
loop_
_entity_poly.entity_id
_entity_poly.type
_entity_poly.pdbx_seq_one_letter_code
_entity_poly.pdbx_strand_id
1 'polypeptide(L)'
;MSDTTTVVDTIEHLDPQTLIIETNVRPTAPITPAFVQSIKENGVLTPVLGHRSDDGAVTVRAGQRRVFAAREAGLTTIPVYLVHAEDVTAERIVQQMVENDQREALTDGDRAAAFQQLAFEGLSVTAIARRTGSKAKEVKTALAVTENESAASAIQEHQLTLDQAAALIEFDGDDEIRAELIQVATTDPAQFAHTAQRARDEKARAKTKADTEAELSGRGYVILDSDPGYYDTEYTRISELQTTDDQRVTVEQIEDQDGRAAHVRVYAEGDANISYFLPDAKAAGFHTYGGTQSKSGPMTDEEKAERRTLIANNKAWASAEIVRREWLTTLLSRKTLPKDAAVVIAKGLTVHRQAISTATREGNELAHQLLGMEPSGYFENDKLTALIEQAPAKAQHVALAIVLGACESVTSKQTWRYPSSTDTDYFALLARWGYSLSDVEQIVTADTAAPEETDAAQVSAAPGEGD
;
A
#
# COMPACT_ATOMS: atom_id res chain seq x y z
N MET A 1 -8.07 20.83 -60.69
CA MET A 1 -6.68 20.97 -60.25
C MET A 1 -6.71 21.58 -58.87
N SER A 2 -6.59 20.77 -57.86
CA SER A 2 -6.60 21.24 -56.46
C SER A 2 -5.14 21.62 -56.15
N ASP A 3 -4.89 22.91 -55.95
CA ASP A 3 -3.64 23.41 -55.47
C ASP A 3 -3.44 22.91 -54.03
N THR A 4 -2.61 21.88 -53.85
CA THR A 4 -2.12 21.48 -52.53
C THR A 4 -1.02 22.48 -52.19
N THR A 5 -1.38 23.57 -51.51
CA THR A 5 -0.42 24.48 -50.91
C THR A 5 0.34 23.71 -49.84
N THR A 6 1.58 23.32 -50.17
CA THR A 6 2.50 22.73 -49.16
C THR A 6 2.84 23.84 -48.19
N VAL A 7 2.22 23.81 -47.03
CA VAL A 7 2.49 24.73 -45.95
C VAL A 7 3.83 24.36 -45.34
N VAL A 8 4.82 25.24 -45.46
CA VAL A 8 6.17 25.04 -44.95
C VAL A 8 6.28 25.61 -43.56
N ASP A 9 6.66 24.82 -42.60
CA ASP A 9 6.98 25.27 -41.24
C ASP A 9 8.11 26.30 -41.29
N THR A 10 7.92 27.47 -40.68
CA THR A 10 8.86 28.60 -40.77
C THR A 10 9.28 29.10 -39.39
N ILE A 11 10.54 29.59 -39.29
CA ILE A 11 10.99 30.32 -38.12
C ILE A 11 10.80 31.80 -38.39
N GLU A 12 10.00 32.48 -37.59
CA GLU A 12 9.78 33.92 -37.63
C GLU A 12 10.34 34.59 -36.37
N HIS A 13 10.79 35.81 -36.47
CA HIS A 13 11.20 36.65 -35.34
C HIS A 13 10.02 37.53 -34.92
N LEU A 14 9.41 37.21 -33.79
CA LEU A 14 8.19 37.87 -33.30
C LEU A 14 8.46 38.59 -31.98
N ASP A 15 7.73 39.69 -31.75
CA ASP A 15 7.78 40.40 -30.46
C ASP A 15 7.20 39.48 -29.35
N PRO A 16 7.98 39.19 -28.32
CA PRO A 16 7.51 38.33 -27.23
C PRO A 16 6.28 38.86 -26.50
N GLN A 17 6.04 40.20 -26.56
CA GLN A 17 4.86 40.83 -25.94
C GLN A 17 3.56 40.48 -26.68
N THR A 18 3.62 40.23 -27.97
CA THR A 18 2.44 39.90 -28.80
C THR A 18 2.05 38.46 -28.78
N LEU A 19 2.89 37.59 -28.24
CA LEU A 19 2.63 36.16 -28.17
C LEU A 19 1.57 35.81 -27.11
N ILE A 20 0.60 35.02 -27.45
CA ILE A 20 -0.43 34.54 -26.52
C ILE A 20 0.14 33.34 -25.81
N ILE A 21 0.07 33.34 -24.46
CA ILE A 21 0.48 32.20 -23.61
C ILE A 21 -0.79 31.61 -23.01
N GLU A 22 -1.13 30.42 -23.43
CA GLU A 22 -2.23 29.67 -22.84
C GLU A 22 -1.82 28.92 -21.57
N THR A 23 -2.82 28.46 -20.80
CA THR A 23 -2.63 27.67 -19.59
C THR A 23 -1.85 26.40 -19.92
N ASN A 24 -0.68 26.25 -19.28
CA ASN A 24 0.14 25.04 -19.42
C ASN A 24 -0.30 23.99 -18.40
N VAL A 25 -0.01 22.72 -18.68
CA VAL A 25 -0.15 21.60 -17.74
C VAL A 25 0.58 21.87 -16.42
N ARG A 26 1.63 22.68 -16.43
CA ARG A 26 2.33 23.18 -15.24
C ARG A 26 2.05 24.68 -15.04
N PRO A 27 1.30 25.08 -13.99
CA PRO A 27 0.82 26.45 -13.82
C PRO A 27 1.91 27.51 -13.68
N THR A 28 3.11 27.16 -13.19
CA THR A 28 4.18 28.13 -12.94
C THR A 28 5.56 27.51 -13.05
N ALA A 29 6.27 27.81 -14.14
CA ALA A 29 7.70 27.53 -14.21
C ALA A 29 8.45 28.72 -13.59
N PRO A 30 9.19 28.57 -12.48
CA PRO A 30 9.93 29.65 -11.86
C PRO A 30 11.01 30.16 -12.81
N ILE A 31 11.02 31.48 -13.01
CA ILE A 31 12.04 32.18 -13.80
C ILE A 31 13.09 32.67 -12.81
N THR A 32 14.32 32.16 -12.95
CA THR A 32 15.43 32.64 -12.11
C THR A 32 16.11 33.85 -12.70
N PRO A 33 16.62 34.79 -11.86
CA PRO A 33 17.37 35.97 -12.36
C PRO A 33 18.53 35.58 -13.26
N ALA A 34 19.22 34.49 -12.99
CA ALA A 34 20.31 33.98 -13.82
C ALA A 34 19.84 33.58 -15.23
N PHE A 35 18.64 33.01 -15.35
CA PHE A 35 18.07 32.66 -16.65
C PHE A 35 17.66 33.90 -17.46
N VAL A 36 17.07 34.91 -16.82
CA VAL A 36 16.76 36.20 -17.44
C VAL A 36 18.03 36.88 -17.94
N GLN A 37 19.09 36.87 -17.13
CA GLN A 37 20.38 37.45 -17.51
C GLN A 37 20.99 36.75 -18.72
N SER A 38 20.93 35.39 -18.73
CA SER A 38 21.39 34.61 -19.89
C SER A 38 20.63 34.94 -21.17
N ILE A 39 19.30 35.07 -21.09
CA ILE A 39 18.47 35.48 -22.25
C ILE A 39 18.77 36.92 -22.68
N LYS A 40 19.07 37.81 -21.74
CA LYS A 40 19.46 39.20 -22.06
C LYS A 40 20.80 39.29 -22.81
N GLU A 41 21.76 38.45 -22.45
CA GLU A 41 23.11 38.45 -23.03
C GLU A 41 23.19 37.70 -24.35
N ASN A 42 22.51 36.55 -24.45
CA ASN A 42 22.66 35.60 -25.57
C ASN A 42 21.43 35.59 -26.50
N GLY A 43 20.34 36.24 -26.13
CA GLY A 43 19.06 36.10 -26.82
C GLY A 43 18.43 34.71 -26.58
N VAL A 44 17.35 34.43 -27.29
CA VAL A 44 16.69 33.12 -27.30
C VAL A 44 17.31 32.25 -28.39
N LEU A 45 18.25 31.39 -28.02
CA LEU A 45 19.00 30.52 -28.96
C LEU A 45 18.17 29.40 -29.55
N THR A 46 17.24 28.83 -28.78
CA THR A 46 16.35 27.77 -29.27
C THR A 46 14.98 28.37 -29.56
N PRO A 47 14.44 28.27 -30.77
CA PRO A 47 13.14 28.81 -31.11
C PRO A 47 12.01 28.36 -30.15
N VAL A 48 11.08 29.25 -29.90
CA VAL A 48 9.81 28.96 -29.22
C VAL A 48 8.87 28.32 -30.24
N LEU A 49 8.14 27.28 -29.84
CA LEU A 49 7.14 26.66 -30.70
C LEU A 49 5.83 27.43 -30.58
N GLY A 50 5.28 27.86 -31.70
CA GLY A 50 4.01 28.59 -31.76
C GLY A 50 3.11 28.12 -32.87
N HIS A 51 1.82 28.38 -32.70
CA HIS A 51 0.80 28.18 -33.71
C HIS A 51 0.15 29.50 -34.08
N ARG A 52 -0.04 29.76 -35.34
CA ARG A 52 -0.73 30.94 -35.82
C ARG A 52 -2.19 30.62 -36.11
N SER A 53 -3.11 31.29 -35.45
CA SER A 53 -4.54 31.21 -35.70
C SER A 53 -4.94 32.00 -36.96
N ASP A 54 -6.15 31.75 -37.49
CA ASP A 54 -6.65 32.37 -38.71
C ASP A 54 -6.76 33.91 -38.62
N ASP A 55 -6.88 34.47 -37.42
CA ASP A 55 -6.86 35.90 -37.14
C ASP A 55 -5.44 36.53 -37.10
N GLY A 56 -4.40 35.70 -37.30
CA GLY A 56 -3.00 36.09 -37.31
C GLY A 56 -2.33 36.12 -35.93
N ALA A 57 -3.03 35.84 -34.84
CA ALA A 57 -2.46 35.77 -33.51
C ALA A 57 -1.58 34.51 -33.38
N VAL A 58 -0.49 34.62 -32.62
CA VAL A 58 0.44 33.50 -32.40
C VAL A 58 0.37 33.03 -30.95
N THR A 59 -0.08 31.80 -30.77
CA THR A 59 -0.17 31.14 -29.48
C THR A 59 1.05 30.26 -29.24
N VAL A 60 1.69 30.41 -28.08
CA VAL A 60 2.88 29.63 -27.67
C VAL A 60 2.48 28.25 -27.19
N ARG A 61 3.00 27.22 -27.84
CA ARG A 61 2.78 25.81 -27.48
C ARG A 61 3.88 25.26 -26.58
N ALA A 62 5.14 25.60 -26.85
CA ALA A 62 6.27 25.19 -26.01
C ALA A 62 7.31 26.30 -25.91
N GLY A 63 8.03 26.35 -24.77
CA GLY A 63 9.05 27.37 -24.51
C GLY A 63 8.55 28.60 -23.76
N GLN A 64 7.46 28.55 -23.03
CA GLN A 64 6.85 29.64 -22.28
C GLN A 64 7.85 30.38 -21.36
N ARG A 65 8.74 29.63 -20.65
CA ARG A 65 9.79 30.22 -19.82
C ARG A 65 10.69 31.17 -20.61
N ARG A 66 11.02 30.81 -21.86
CA ARG A 66 11.83 31.63 -22.74
C ARG A 66 11.11 32.93 -23.14
N VAL A 67 9.81 32.85 -23.39
CA VAL A 67 8.95 34.01 -23.66
C VAL A 67 8.89 34.91 -22.47
N PHE A 68 8.61 34.41 -21.27
CA PHE A 68 8.57 35.22 -20.06
C PHE A 68 9.92 35.87 -19.74
N ALA A 69 11.01 35.07 -19.83
CA ALA A 69 12.35 35.63 -19.61
C ALA A 69 12.74 36.67 -20.67
N ALA A 70 12.32 36.50 -21.91
CA ALA A 70 12.53 37.46 -22.98
C ALA A 70 11.75 38.77 -22.76
N ARG A 71 10.51 38.67 -22.25
CA ARG A 71 9.70 39.83 -21.81
C ARG A 71 10.40 40.58 -20.69
N GLU A 72 10.85 39.86 -19.66
CA GLU A 72 11.54 40.44 -18.51
C GLU A 72 12.93 41.03 -18.90
N ALA A 73 13.65 40.37 -19.82
CA ALA A 73 14.91 40.85 -20.37
C ALA A 73 14.77 42.04 -21.33
N GLY A 74 13.54 42.39 -21.76
CA GLY A 74 13.25 43.50 -22.66
C GLY A 74 13.67 43.24 -24.12
N LEU A 75 13.67 41.98 -24.58
CA LEU A 75 13.98 41.65 -25.98
C LEU A 75 12.85 42.15 -26.90
N THR A 76 13.24 42.74 -28.05
CA THR A 76 12.29 43.20 -29.06
C THR A 76 11.74 42.12 -29.96
N THR A 77 12.52 41.07 -30.19
CA THR A 77 12.07 39.89 -30.98
C THR A 77 12.73 38.62 -30.49
N ILE A 78 12.03 37.49 -30.66
CA ILE A 78 12.52 36.15 -30.38
C ILE A 78 12.19 35.19 -31.53
N PRO A 79 13.01 34.19 -31.81
CA PRO A 79 12.70 33.19 -32.85
C PRO A 79 11.53 32.31 -32.42
N VAL A 80 10.50 32.22 -33.25
CA VAL A 80 9.32 31.38 -33.08
C VAL A 80 9.21 30.44 -34.28
N TYR A 81 9.21 29.16 -34.03
CA TYR A 81 8.94 28.12 -35.03
C TYR A 81 7.43 27.95 -35.13
N LEU A 82 6.83 28.32 -36.26
CA LEU A 82 5.40 28.24 -36.49
C LEU A 82 5.03 26.91 -37.12
N VAL A 83 4.14 26.18 -36.47
CA VAL A 83 3.55 24.94 -36.98
C VAL A 83 2.15 25.20 -37.49
N HIS A 84 1.80 24.60 -38.60
CA HIS A 84 0.50 24.73 -39.28
C HIS A 84 -0.36 23.47 -39.09
N ALA A 85 -0.30 22.82 -37.95
CA ALA A 85 -1.21 21.71 -37.67
C ALA A 85 -2.55 22.24 -37.18
N GLU A 86 -3.66 21.64 -37.59
CA GLU A 86 -4.97 21.86 -36.96
C GLU A 86 -4.80 21.65 -35.45
N ASP A 87 -5.25 22.62 -34.66
CA ASP A 87 -5.02 22.67 -33.24
C ASP A 87 -5.94 21.66 -32.50
N VAL A 88 -5.51 20.42 -32.44
CA VAL A 88 -6.15 19.43 -31.58
C VAL A 88 -5.58 19.63 -30.18
N THR A 89 -6.40 20.16 -29.27
CA THR A 89 -6.03 20.42 -27.87
C THR A 89 -5.38 19.21 -27.20
N ALA A 90 -5.86 18.02 -27.54
CA ALA A 90 -5.28 16.76 -27.07
C ALA A 90 -3.81 16.54 -27.50
N GLU A 91 -3.44 16.89 -28.75
CA GLU A 91 -2.07 16.75 -29.24
C GLU A 91 -1.12 17.75 -28.56
N ARG A 92 -1.61 18.95 -28.30
CA ARG A 92 -0.88 19.96 -27.54
C ARG A 92 -0.58 19.48 -26.12
N ILE A 93 -1.55 18.93 -25.41
CA ILE A 93 -1.37 18.41 -24.05
C ILE A 93 -0.34 17.28 -24.04
N VAL A 94 -0.44 16.34 -24.97
CA VAL A 94 0.53 15.24 -25.10
C VAL A 94 1.95 15.77 -25.36
N GLN A 95 2.11 16.73 -26.27
CA GLN A 95 3.42 17.34 -26.54
C GLN A 95 3.99 18.04 -25.30
N GLN A 96 3.18 18.79 -24.56
CA GLN A 96 3.59 19.43 -23.31
C GLN A 96 3.99 18.41 -22.25
N MET A 97 3.25 17.32 -22.11
CA MET A 97 3.59 16.24 -21.16
C MET A 97 4.92 15.60 -21.51
N VAL A 98 5.14 15.24 -22.79
CA VAL A 98 6.39 14.60 -23.24
C VAL A 98 7.58 15.56 -23.09
N GLU A 99 7.41 16.85 -23.42
CA GLU A 99 8.48 17.83 -23.24
C GLU A 99 8.84 18.03 -21.76
N ASN A 100 7.85 18.13 -20.89
CA ASN A 100 8.06 18.30 -19.46
C ASN A 100 8.71 17.06 -18.82
N ASP A 101 8.30 15.87 -19.23
CA ASP A 101 8.84 14.59 -18.71
C ASP A 101 10.33 14.39 -19.12
N GLN A 102 10.77 15.03 -20.21
CA GLN A 102 12.17 15.02 -20.66
C GLN A 102 13.08 16.03 -19.92
N ARG A 103 12.51 17.05 -19.30
CA ARG A 103 13.27 18.14 -18.65
C ARG A 103 13.25 18.12 -17.13
N GLU A 104 12.07 17.98 -16.57
CA GLU A 104 11.81 17.80 -15.13
C GLU A 104 10.55 16.94 -15.03
N ALA A 105 10.59 15.86 -14.26
CA ALA A 105 9.44 14.98 -14.08
C ALA A 105 8.22 15.79 -13.58
N LEU A 106 7.08 15.64 -14.27
CA LEU A 106 5.79 16.15 -13.80
C LEU A 106 5.45 15.53 -12.45
N THR A 107 4.85 16.31 -11.56
CA THR A 107 4.25 15.73 -10.34
C THR A 107 3.11 14.80 -10.72
N ASP A 108 2.79 13.87 -9.86
CA ASP A 108 1.67 12.95 -10.08
C ASP A 108 0.33 13.72 -10.18
N GLY A 109 0.18 14.83 -9.44
CA GLY A 109 -0.96 15.73 -9.56
C GLY A 109 -1.06 16.42 -10.92
N ASP A 110 0.05 16.97 -11.43
CA ASP A 110 0.09 17.59 -12.76
C ASP A 110 -0.25 16.57 -13.85
N ARG A 111 0.28 15.35 -13.72
CA ARG A 111 0.04 14.25 -14.64
C ARG A 111 -1.43 13.81 -14.63
N ALA A 112 -2.02 13.70 -13.43
CA ALA A 112 -3.45 13.37 -13.30
C ALA A 112 -4.34 14.44 -13.93
N ALA A 113 -4.06 15.71 -13.70
CA ALA A 113 -4.79 16.82 -14.31
C ALA A 113 -4.69 16.80 -15.85
N ALA A 114 -3.50 16.50 -16.39
CA ALA A 114 -3.31 16.39 -17.82
C ALA A 114 -4.10 15.20 -18.43
N PHE A 115 -4.13 14.03 -17.77
CA PHE A 115 -4.93 12.89 -18.21
C PHE A 115 -6.41 13.22 -18.18
N GLN A 116 -6.89 13.91 -17.14
CA GLN A 116 -8.29 14.37 -17.06
C GLN A 116 -8.65 15.29 -18.24
N GLN A 117 -7.78 16.24 -18.57
CA GLN A 117 -7.99 17.12 -19.69
C GLN A 117 -8.04 16.37 -21.03
N LEU A 118 -7.15 15.37 -21.22
CA LEU A 118 -7.19 14.50 -22.40
C LEU A 118 -8.48 13.66 -22.48
N ALA A 119 -9.01 13.23 -21.34
CA ALA A 119 -10.30 12.52 -21.30
C ALA A 119 -11.47 13.44 -21.67
N PHE A 120 -11.46 14.71 -21.23
CA PHE A 120 -12.48 15.71 -21.64
C PHE A 120 -12.43 16.01 -23.14
N GLU A 121 -11.26 15.92 -23.78
CA GLU A 121 -11.09 15.99 -25.24
C GLU A 121 -11.58 14.71 -25.97
N GLY A 122 -12.18 13.76 -25.25
CA GLY A 122 -12.77 12.55 -25.81
C GLY A 122 -11.80 11.39 -26.04
N LEU A 123 -10.58 11.44 -25.52
CA LEU A 123 -9.64 10.32 -25.64
C LEU A 123 -9.99 9.20 -24.65
N SER A 124 -9.98 7.98 -25.13
CA SER A 124 -10.11 6.80 -24.26
C SER A 124 -8.84 6.57 -23.43
N VAL A 125 -8.96 5.89 -22.28
CA VAL A 125 -7.83 5.49 -21.41
C VAL A 125 -6.69 4.85 -22.22
N THR A 126 -7.01 3.96 -23.14
CA THR A 126 -6.02 3.28 -23.99
C THR A 126 -5.32 4.25 -24.96
N ALA A 127 -6.06 5.22 -25.49
CA ALA A 127 -5.49 6.23 -26.39
C ALA A 127 -4.57 7.18 -25.62
N ILE A 128 -4.96 7.61 -24.40
CA ILE A 128 -4.14 8.43 -23.52
C ILE A 128 -2.85 7.68 -23.17
N ALA A 129 -2.96 6.46 -22.66
CA ALA A 129 -1.80 5.64 -22.29
C ALA A 129 -0.80 5.48 -23.44
N ARG A 130 -1.28 5.15 -24.65
CA ARG A 130 -0.42 5.00 -25.83
C ARG A 130 0.27 6.30 -26.25
N ARG A 131 -0.46 7.43 -26.22
CA ARG A 131 0.08 8.73 -26.66
C ARG A 131 1.06 9.34 -25.68
N THR A 132 0.86 9.13 -24.38
CA THR A 132 1.72 9.66 -23.31
C THR A 132 2.83 8.72 -22.88
N GLY A 133 2.86 7.47 -23.39
CA GLY A 133 3.82 6.45 -22.96
C GLY A 133 3.54 5.88 -21.55
N SER A 134 2.40 6.21 -20.95
CA SER A 134 2.01 5.76 -19.61
C SER A 134 1.32 4.41 -19.63
N LYS A 135 1.21 3.76 -18.48
CA LYS A 135 0.44 2.51 -18.37
C LYS A 135 -1.05 2.80 -18.29
N ALA A 136 -1.88 1.98 -18.94
CA ALA A 136 -3.33 2.14 -18.89
C ALA A 136 -3.90 2.11 -17.46
N LYS A 137 -3.30 1.31 -16.55
CA LYS A 137 -3.66 1.29 -15.13
C LYS A 137 -3.42 2.65 -14.47
N GLU A 138 -2.27 3.26 -14.71
CA GLU A 138 -1.90 4.57 -14.20
C GLU A 138 -2.88 5.65 -14.65
N VAL A 139 -3.22 5.69 -15.95
CA VAL A 139 -4.22 6.61 -16.49
C VAL A 139 -5.58 6.41 -15.83
N LYS A 140 -6.02 5.15 -15.65
CA LYS A 140 -7.29 4.84 -14.99
C LYS A 140 -7.30 5.31 -13.54
N THR A 141 -6.23 5.07 -12.80
CA THR A 141 -6.09 5.52 -11.40
C THR A 141 -6.10 7.04 -11.31
N ALA A 142 -5.39 7.73 -12.20
CA ALA A 142 -5.35 9.18 -12.25
C ALA A 142 -6.73 9.80 -12.51
N LEU A 143 -7.50 9.24 -13.44
CA LEU A 143 -8.86 9.69 -13.72
C LEU A 143 -9.78 9.48 -12.50
N ALA A 144 -9.70 8.33 -11.84
CA ALA A 144 -10.46 8.08 -10.61
C ALA A 144 -10.11 9.08 -9.49
N VAL A 145 -8.83 9.43 -9.34
CA VAL A 145 -8.39 10.46 -8.37
C VAL A 145 -8.98 11.82 -8.73
N THR A 146 -8.97 12.22 -10.00
CA THR A 146 -9.49 13.53 -10.42
C THR A 146 -11.03 13.63 -10.39
N GLU A 147 -11.73 12.51 -10.44
CA GLU A 147 -13.19 12.44 -10.28
C GLU A 147 -13.62 12.58 -8.80
N ASN A 148 -12.75 12.26 -7.85
CA ASN A 148 -13.00 12.42 -6.42
C ASN A 148 -12.42 13.75 -5.93
N GLU A 149 -13.26 14.72 -5.57
CA GLU A 149 -12.86 16.09 -5.22
C GLU A 149 -11.84 16.13 -4.08
N SER A 150 -12.03 15.30 -3.07
CA SER A 150 -11.14 15.28 -1.90
C SER A 150 -9.78 14.64 -2.20
N ALA A 151 -9.72 13.60 -3.02
CA ALA A 151 -8.46 13.00 -3.47
C ALA A 151 -7.72 13.93 -4.45
N ALA A 152 -8.47 14.64 -5.31
CA ALA A 152 -7.92 15.63 -6.22
C ALA A 152 -7.30 16.82 -5.49
N SER A 153 -7.94 17.33 -4.42
CA SER A 153 -7.34 18.37 -3.56
C SER A 153 -6.09 17.85 -2.85
N ALA A 154 -6.17 16.67 -2.24
CA ALA A 154 -5.08 16.10 -1.47
C ALA A 154 -3.80 15.87 -2.31
N ILE A 155 -3.93 15.37 -3.55
CA ILE A 155 -2.76 15.15 -4.43
C ILE A 155 -2.06 16.48 -4.79
N GLN A 156 -2.81 17.57 -4.93
CA GLN A 156 -2.25 18.88 -5.26
C GLN A 156 -1.66 19.59 -4.03
N GLU A 157 -2.38 19.59 -2.91
CA GLU A 157 -2.01 20.32 -1.70
C GLU A 157 -0.85 19.67 -0.96
N HIS A 158 -0.82 18.34 -0.91
CA HIS A 158 0.16 17.56 -0.14
C HIS A 158 1.21 16.85 -1.00
N GLN A 159 1.20 17.03 -2.33
CA GLN A 159 2.11 16.40 -3.28
C GLN A 159 2.16 14.87 -3.13
N LEU A 160 1.01 14.26 -2.87
CA LEU A 160 0.88 12.82 -2.73
C LEU A 160 1.24 12.12 -4.05
N THR A 161 1.69 10.88 -3.95
CA THR A 161 1.77 10.02 -5.13
C THR A 161 0.37 9.62 -5.59
N LEU A 162 0.26 9.20 -6.84
CA LEU A 162 -1.02 8.77 -7.41
C LEU A 162 -1.63 7.59 -6.65
N ASP A 163 -0.80 6.65 -6.20
CA ASP A 163 -1.25 5.49 -5.42
C ASP A 163 -1.72 5.91 -4.01
N GLN A 164 -1.07 6.90 -3.40
CA GLN A 164 -1.50 7.46 -2.11
C GLN A 164 -2.85 8.18 -2.24
N ALA A 165 -3.02 9.03 -3.25
CA ALA A 165 -4.28 9.72 -3.49
C ALA A 165 -5.42 8.73 -3.83
N ALA A 166 -5.13 7.68 -4.60
CA ALA A 166 -6.10 6.63 -4.90
C ALA A 166 -6.57 5.87 -3.65
N ALA A 167 -5.67 5.62 -2.71
CA ALA A 167 -6.02 4.97 -1.45
C ALA A 167 -6.99 5.82 -0.61
N LEU A 168 -6.92 7.16 -0.67
CA LEU A 168 -7.86 8.03 0.04
C LEU A 168 -9.31 7.87 -0.41
N ILE A 169 -9.53 7.49 -1.67
CA ILE A 169 -10.89 7.27 -2.22
C ILE A 169 -11.60 6.12 -1.51
N GLU A 170 -10.85 5.09 -1.06
CA GLU A 170 -11.40 3.93 -0.36
C GLU A 170 -12.02 4.31 1.00
N PHE A 171 -11.60 5.45 1.55
CA PHE A 171 -12.04 5.99 2.84
C PHE A 171 -12.89 7.26 2.69
N ASP A 172 -13.54 7.41 1.54
CA ASP A 172 -14.46 8.54 1.34
C ASP A 172 -15.59 8.48 2.37
N GLY A 173 -15.84 9.62 3.05
CA GLY A 173 -16.77 9.70 4.17
C GLY A 173 -16.17 9.41 5.55
N ASP A 174 -14.88 9.05 5.66
CA ASP A 174 -14.15 8.88 6.92
C ASP A 174 -13.00 9.90 7.01
N ASP A 175 -13.32 11.08 7.50
CA ASP A 175 -12.39 12.21 7.56
C ASP A 175 -11.21 11.96 8.51
N GLU A 176 -11.41 11.16 9.57
CA GLU A 176 -10.37 10.86 10.55
C GLU A 176 -9.28 9.96 9.93
N ILE A 177 -9.67 8.87 9.30
CA ILE A 177 -8.74 7.96 8.60
C ILE A 177 -8.03 8.70 7.46
N ARG A 178 -8.75 9.53 6.71
CA ARG A 178 -8.15 10.29 5.61
C ARG A 178 -7.10 11.29 6.11
N ALA A 179 -7.40 11.99 7.21
CA ALA A 179 -6.43 12.92 7.82
C ALA A 179 -5.18 12.18 8.32
N GLU A 180 -5.34 11.00 8.95
CA GLU A 180 -4.22 10.14 9.36
C GLU A 180 -3.37 9.72 8.16
N LEU A 181 -4.01 9.25 7.09
CA LEU A 181 -3.30 8.81 5.87
C LEU A 181 -2.53 9.98 5.20
N ILE A 182 -3.11 11.17 5.12
CA ILE A 182 -2.44 12.36 4.59
C ILE A 182 -1.26 12.73 5.48
N GLN A 183 -1.44 12.70 6.80
CA GLN A 183 -0.36 12.99 7.74
C GLN A 183 0.80 12.01 7.56
N VAL A 184 0.53 10.72 7.52
CA VAL A 184 1.57 9.68 7.33
C VAL A 184 2.23 9.82 5.96
N ALA A 185 1.47 10.06 4.89
CA ALA A 185 2.03 10.27 3.56
C ALA A 185 3.03 11.43 3.50
N THR A 186 2.84 12.48 4.31
CA THR A 186 3.69 13.67 4.34
C THR A 186 4.85 13.58 5.32
N THR A 187 4.66 12.91 6.47
CA THR A 187 5.68 12.84 7.54
C THR A 187 6.55 11.59 7.47
N ASP A 188 5.96 10.46 7.11
CA ASP A 188 6.67 9.17 6.96
C ASP A 188 6.04 8.35 5.82
N PRO A 189 6.33 8.70 4.55
CA PRO A 189 5.76 8.02 3.38
C PRO A 189 6.04 6.50 3.35
N ALA A 190 7.08 6.05 4.03
CA ALA A 190 7.45 4.63 4.08
C ALA A 190 6.44 3.78 4.88
N GLN A 191 5.74 4.39 5.84
CA GLN A 191 4.71 3.74 6.65
C GLN A 191 3.30 3.83 6.03
N PHE A 192 3.14 4.57 4.93
CA PHE A 192 1.83 4.79 4.33
C PHE A 192 1.11 3.48 3.98
N ALA A 193 1.81 2.53 3.34
CA ALA A 193 1.21 1.25 2.95
C ALA A 193 0.69 0.46 4.16
N HIS A 194 1.43 0.45 5.27
CA HIS A 194 1.02 -0.21 6.52
C HIS A 194 -0.19 0.46 7.16
N THR A 195 -0.21 1.79 7.20
CA THR A 195 -1.34 2.55 7.76
C THR A 195 -2.60 2.36 6.90
N ALA A 196 -2.49 2.44 5.57
CA ALA A 196 -3.60 2.20 4.67
C ALA A 196 -4.15 0.77 4.79
N GLN A 197 -3.28 -0.24 4.93
CA GLN A 197 -3.72 -1.62 5.10
C GLN A 197 -4.42 -1.84 6.45
N ARG A 198 -3.89 -1.29 7.55
CA ARG A 198 -4.58 -1.33 8.86
C ARG A 198 -5.99 -0.73 8.79
N ALA A 199 -6.13 0.41 8.11
CA ALA A 199 -7.42 1.06 7.94
C ALA A 199 -8.40 0.19 7.12
N ARG A 200 -7.94 -0.46 6.04
CA ARG A 200 -8.74 -1.42 5.25
C ARG A 200 -9.22 -2.59 6.11
N ASP A 201 -8.31 -3.19 6.85
CA ASP A 201 -8.61 -4.33 7.71
C ASP A 201 -9.59 -3.95 8.84
N GLU A 202 -9.45 -2.75 9.40
CA GLU A 202 -10.36 -2.24 10.42
C GLU A 202 -11.77 -2.01 9.84
N LYS A 203 -11.86 -1.39 8.68
CA LYS A 203 -13.11 -1.20 7.93
C LYS A 203 -13.77 -2.54 7.58
N ALA A 204 -12.99 -3.52 7.12
CA ALA A 204 -13.48 -4.86 6.82
C ALA A 204 -14.01 -5.57 8.06
N ARG A 205 -13.26 -5.53 9.19
CA ARG A 205 -13.69 -6.10 10.47
C ARG A 205 -14.94 -5.43 11.02
N ALA A 206 -15.02 -4.11 10.96
CA ALA A 206 -16.22 -3.38 11.37
C ALA A 206 -17.44 -3.77 10.55
N LYS A 207 -17.27 -3.94 9.24
CA LYS A 207 -18.33 -4.42 8.35
C LYS A 207 -18.76 -5.84 8.70
N THR A 208 -17.81 -6.78 8.83
CA THR A 208 -18.11 -8.17 9.23
C THR A 208 -18.87 -8.22 10.55
N LYS A 209 -18.47 -7.41 11.55
CA LYS A 209 -19.15 -7.30 12.82
C LYS A 209 -20.59 -6.82 12.65
N ALA A 210 -20.80 -5.71 11.96
CA ALA A 210 -22.10 -5.13 11.73
C ALA A 210 -23.05 -6.06 10.96
N ASP A 211 -22.57 -6.71 9.92
CA ASP A 211 -23.34 -7.66 9.12
C ASP A 211 -23.77 -8.89 9.98
N THR A 212 -22.86 -9.42 10.81
CA THR A 212 -23.14 -10.55 11.71
C THR A 212 -24.13 -10.15 12.82
N GLU A 213 -23.95 -8.97 13.42
CA GLU A 213 -24.87 -8.42 14.44
C GLU A 213 -26.27 -8.20 13.86
N ALA A 214 -26.37 -7.67 12.64
CA ALA A 214 -27.63 -7.48 11.94
C ALA A 214 -28.35 -8.82 11.67
N GLU A 215 -27.62 -9.84 11.23
CA GLU A 215 -28.15 -11.20 11.02
C GLU A 215 -28.70 -11.79 12.33
N LEU A 216 -27.92 -11.73 13.41
CA LEU A 216 -28.32 -12.24 14.72
C LEU A 216 -29.52 -11.48 15.29
N SER A 217 -29.54 -10.15 15.14
CA SER A 217 -30.69 -9.32 15.53
C SER A 217 -31.93 -9.69 14.75
N GLY A 218 -31.79 -9.96 13.43
CA GLY A 218 -32.90 -10.45 12.58
C GLY A 218 -33.44 -11.83 13.01
N ARG A 219 -32.60 -12.66 13.66
CA ARG A 219 -32.99 -13.94 14.26
C ARG A 219 -33.54 -13.77 15.69
N GLY A 220 -33.63 -12.55 16.21
CA GLY A 220 -34.19 -12.24 17.53
C GLY A 220 -33.22 -12.35 18.69
N TYR A 221 -31.91 -12.34 18.45
CA TYR A 221 -30.90 -12.23 19.51
C TYR A 221 -30.75 -10.78 19.97
N VAL A 222 -30.61 -10.59 21.28
CA VAL A 222 -30.14 -9.32 21.87
C VAL A 222 -28.64 -9.23 21.63
N ILE A 223 -28.19 -8.15 20.98
CA ILE A 223 -26.76 -7.95 20.74
C ILE A 223 -26.14 -7.27 21.95
N LEU A 224 -25.10 -7.88 22.51
CA LEU A 224 -24.38 -7.36 23.67
C LEU A 224 -23.16 -6.56 23.20
N ASP A 225 -23.00 -5.35 23.74
CA ASP A 225 -21.86 -4.47 23.42
C ASP A 225 -20.52 -5.03 23.91
N SER A 226 -20.55 -5.78 25.00
CA SER A 226 -19.37 -6.43 25.59
C SER A 226 -19.65 -7.87 25.91
N ASP A 227 -18.60 -8.70 25.94
CA ASP A 227 -18.68 -10.09 26.38
C ASP A 227 -18.93 -10.14 27.88
N PRO A 228 -20.09 -10.66 28.34
CA PRO A 228 -20.35 -10.88 29.77
C PRO A 228 -19.26 -11.78 30.36
N GLY A 229 -18.66 -11.34 31.43
CA GLY A 229 -17.63 -12.15 32.10
C GLY A 229 -18.25 -13.31 32.88
N TYR A 230 -17.41 -14.27 33.29
CA TYR A 230 -17.82 -15.43 34.09
C TYR A 230 -18.56 -15.08 35.38
N TYR A 231 -18.35 -13.89 35.91
CA TYR A 231 -19.03 -13.37 37.11
C TYR A 231 -20.29 -12.52 36.82
N ASP A 232 -20.68 -12.47 35.55
CA ASP A 232 -21.90 -11.77 35.18
C ASP A 232 -23.10 -12.53 35.73
N THR A 233 -24.04 -11.81 36.36
CA THR A 233 -25.22 -12.39 36.95
C THR A 233 -26.46 -12.27 36.07
N GLU A 234 -26.36 -11.50 35.00
CA GLU A 234 -27.47 -11.27 34.08
C GLU A 234 -27.49 -12.28 32.95
N TYR A 235 -26.29 -12.64 32.40
CA TYR A 235 -26.17 -13.55 31.29
C TYR A 235 -25.22 -14.70 31.57
N THR A 236 -25.64 -15.93 31.23
CA THR A 236 -24.80 -17.12 31.31
C THR A 236 -24.43 -17.58 29.89
N ARG A 237 -23.15 -17.83 29.65
CA ARG A 237 -22.65 -18.31 28.35
C ARG A 237 -23.10 -19.75 28.11
N ILE A 238 -23.64 -20.06 26.92
CA ILE A 238 -24.17 -21.39 26.62
C ILE A 238 -23.10 -22.49 26.67
N SER A 239 -21.84 -22.20 26.41
CA SER A 239 -20.75 -23.19 26.53
C SER A 239 -20.50 -23.65 27.99
N GLU A 240 -21.06 -22.94 28.98
CA GLU A 240 -21.00 -23.28 30.39
C GLU A 240 -22.26 -24.00 30.87
N LEU A 241 -23.22 -24.26 29.96
CA LEU A 241 -24.50 -24.84 30.26
C LEU A 241 -24.57 -26.33 29.81
N GLN A 242 -25.32 -27.09 30.57
CA GLN A 242 -25.70 -28.47 30.28
C GLN A 242 -27.21 -28.64 30.38
N THR A 243 -27.70 -29.61 29.62
CA THR A 243 -29.07 -30.16 29.73
C THR A 243 -29.19 -31.04 30.95
N THR A 244 -30.41 -31.45 31.29
CA THR A 244 -30.71 -32.40 32.38
C THR A 244 -30.02 -33.77 32.23
N ASP A 245 -29.59 -34.11 31.00
CA ASP A 245 -28.87 -35.33 30.67
C ASP A 245 -27.34 -35.11 30.57
N ASP A 246 -26.82 -34.04 31.20
CA ASP A 246 -25.40 -33.67 31.23
C ASP A 246 -24.76 -33.47 29.84
N GLN A 247 -25.57 -33.20 28.81
CA GLN A 247 -25.06 -32.86 27.48
C GLN A 247 -24.84 -31.33 27.36
N ARG A 248 -23.84 -30.91 26.59
CA ARG A 248 -23.59 -29.49 26.33
C ARG A 248 -24.76 -28.86 25.57
N VAL A 249 -25.15 -27.66 25.97
CA VAL A 249 -26.21 -26.91 25.28
C VAL A 249 -25.70 -26.44 23.93
N THR A 250 -26.48 -26.67 22.88
CA THR A 250 -26.21 -26.20 21.53
C THR A 250 -26.97 -24.94 21.19
N VAL A 251 -26.56 -24.24 20.12
CA VAL A 251 -27.21 -23.00 19.67
C VAL A 251 -28.66 -23.25 19.27
N GLU A 252 -28.93 -24.40 18.63
CA GLU A 252 -30.28 -24.77 18.19
C GLU A 252 -31.26 -24.92 19.36
N GLN A 253 -30.76 -25.36 20.52
CA GLN A 253 -31.60 -25.56 21.71
C GLN A 253 -32.01 -24.24 22.38
N ILE A 254 -31.34 -23.13 22.04
CA ILE A 254 -31.67 -21.82 22.60
C ILE A 254 -32.41 -20.92 21.60
N GLU A 255 -32.62 -21.34 20.36
CA GLU A 255 -33.25 -20.50 19.33
C GLU A 255 -34.67 -20.05 19.69
N ASP A 256 -35.39 -20.82 20.45
CA ASP A 256 -36.74 -20.48 20.90
C ASP A 256 -36.81 -19.86 22.31
N GLN A 257 -35.65 -19.63 22.96
CA GLN A 257 -35.62 -19.05 24.31
C GLN A 257 -35.74 -17.55 24.27
N ASP A 258 -36.60 -17.01 25.17
CA ASP A 258 -36.76 -15.57 25.31
C ASP A 258 -35.52 -14.91 25.89
N GLY A 259 -35.20 -13.73 25.39
CA GLY A 259 -34.06 -12.91 25.86
C GLY A 259 -32.67 -13.46 25.50
N ARG A 260 -32.60 -14.50 24.63
CA ARG A 260 -31.31 -15.00 24.14
C ARG A 260 -30.47 -13.89 23.57
N ALA A 261 -29.19 -13.89 23.91
CA ALA A 261 -28.26 -12.84 23.54
C ALA A 261 -27.02 -13.38 22.84
N ALA A 262 -26.36 -12.52 22.09
CA ALA A 262 -25.11 -12.84 21.43
C ALA A 262 -24.13 -11.67 21.51
N HIS A 263 -22.85 -11.99 21.63
CA HIS A 263 -21.75 -11.04 21.50
C HIS A 263 -20.88 -11.44 20.32
N VAL A 264 -20.65 -10.51 19.41
CA VAL A 264 -19.84 -10.73 18.19
C VAL A 264 -18.47 -10.13 18.37
N ARG A 265 -17.44 -10.95 18.20
CA ARG A 265 -16.05 -10.54 18.18
C ARG A 265 -15.42 -10.92 16.85
N VAL A 266 -14.79 -9.95 16.17
CA VAL A 266 -14.05 -10.24 14.93
C VAL A 266 -12.55 -10.30 15.24
N TYR A 267 -11.90 -11.40 14.84
CA TYR A 267 -10.46 -11.60 15.02
C TYR A 267 -9.63 -10.82 13.99
N ALA A 268 -8.32 -10.86 14.17
CA ALA A 268 -7.39 -10.17 13.28
C ALA A 268 -7.50 -10.68 11.83
N GLU A 269 -7.77 -11.96 11.67
CA GLU A 269 -7.94 -12.66 10.40
C GLU A 269 -9.25 -12.32 9.67
N GLY A 270 -10.15 -11.57 10.32
CA GLY A 270 -11.43 -11.13 9.75
C GLY A 270 -12.61 -12.05 10.07
N ASP A 271 -12.38 -13.21 10.70
CA ASP A 271 -13.43 -14.15 11.06
C ASP A 271 -14.25 -13.68 12.26
N ALA A 272 -15.57 -13.82 12.18
CA ALA A 272 -16.46 -13.53 13.28
C ALA A 272 -16.54 -14.72 14.24
N ASN A 273 -16.34 -14.46 15.52
CA ASN A 273 -16.58 -15.41 16.61
C ASN A 273 -17.79 -14.95 17.40
N ILE A 274 -18.79 -15.79 17.48
CA ILE A 274 -20.06 -15.51 18.15
C ILE A 274 -20.10 -16.26 19.46
N SER A 275 -20.30 -15.55 20.56
CA SER A 275 -20.59 -16.11 21.87
C SER A 275 -22.08 -15.93 22.14
N TYR A 276 -22.75 -17.02 22.55
CA TYR A 276 -24.18 -17.00 22.82
C TYR A 276 -24.45 -17.09 24.32
N PHE A 277 -25.53 -16.45 24.75
CA PHE A 277 -25.86 -16.28 26.16
C PHE A 277 -27.37 -16.42 26.42
N LEU A 278 -27.72 -16.82 27.63
CA LEU A 278 -29.09 -16.81 28.16
C LEU A 278 -29.16 -16.01 29.45
N PRO A 279 -30.21 -15.17 29.62
CA PRO A 279 -30.39 -14.39 30.86
C PRO A 279 -30.83 -15.27 32.02
N ASP A 280 -31.64 -16.28 31.78
CA ASP A 280 -32.13 -17.22 32.81
C ASP A 280 -32.04 -18.66 32.33
N ALA A 281 -30.83 -19.19 32.37
CA ALA A 281 -30.54 -20.55 31.94
C ALA A 281 -31.34 -21.62 32.75
N LYS A 282 -31.65 -21.32 34.03
CA LYS A 282 -32.37 -22.24 34.88
C LYS A 282 -33.86 -22.31 34.52
N ALA A 283 -34.49 -21.17 34.21
CA ALA A 283 -35.86 -21.13 33.72
C ALA A 283 -35.98 -21.88 32.37
N ALA A 284 -34.96 -21.83 31.53
CA ALA A 284 -34.85 -22.54 30.27
C ALA A 284 -34.59 -24.05 30.44
N GLY A 285 -34.45 -24.56 31.69
CA GLY A 285 -34.21 -25.99 31.97
C GLY A 285 -32.76 -26.40 31.87
N PHE A 286 -31.82 -25.49 31.84
CA PHE A 286 -30.38 -25.77 31.75
C PHE A 286 -29.71 -25.51 33.12
N HIS A 287 -28.57 -26.15 33.34
CA HIS A 287 -27.76 -25.93 34.54
C HIS A 287 -26.31 -25.68 34.17
N THR A 288 -25.59 -24.93 35.02
CA THR A 288 -24.16 -24.68 34.79
C THR A 288 -23.36 -25.96 35.11
N TYR A 289 -22.45 -26.29 34.22
CA TYR A 289 -21.47 -27.31 34.47
C TYR A 289 -20.59 -26.92 35.65
N GLY A 290 -20.54 -27.79 36.66
CA GLY A 290 -19.64 -27.63 37.81
C GLY A 290 -18.16 -27.78 37.41
N GLY A 291 -17.70 -27.00 36.44
CA GLY A 291 -16.32 -26.98 36.01
C GLY A 291 -15.44 -26.38 37.09
N THR A 292 -14.26 -26.95 37.22
CA THR A 292 -13.15 -26.47 38.06
C THR A 292 -13.03 -24.96 37.96
N GLN A 293 -13.32 -24.25 39.05
CA GLN A 293 -13.13 -22.83 39.19
C GLN A 293 -11.70 -22.50 38.70
N SER A 294 -11.60 -21.73 37.64
CA SER A 294 -10.35 -21.04 37.30
C SER A 294 -10.01 -20.16 38.49
N LYS A 295 -8.91 -20.44 39.16
CA LYS A 295 -8.46 -19.74 40.37
C LYS A 295 -7.99 -18.31 40.15
N SER A 296 -8.12 -17.76 38.93
CA SER A 296 -7.75 -16.38 38.64
C SER A 296 -8.93 -15.46 38.92
N GLY A 297 -8.77 -14.59 39.92
CA GLY A 297 -9.68 -13.46 40.16
C GLY A 297 -9.76 -12.53 38.92
N PRO A 298 -10.52 -11.42 39.00
CA PRO A 298 -10.58 -10.45 37.91
C PRO A 298 -9.19 -9.97 37.54
N MET A 299 -8.91 -9.88 36.23
CA MET A 299 -7.62 -9.42 35.72
C MET A 299 -7.23 -8.07 36.31
N THR A 300 -5.97 -7.93 36.70
CA THR A 300 -5.39 -6.65 37.12
C THR A 300 -5.36 -5.65 35.96
N ASP A 301 -5.19 -4.38 36.26
CA ASP A 301 -5.11 -3.37 35.19
C ASP A 301 -3.85 -3.53 34.33
N GLU A 302 -2.77 -4.07 34.88
CA GLU A 302 -1.54 -4.43 34.18
C GLU A 302 -1.81 -5.58 33.18
N GLU A 303 -2.45 -6.67 33.63
CA GLU A 303 -2.83 -7.80 32.77
C GLU A 303 -3.79 -7.38 31.64
N LYS A 304 -4.71 -6.45 31.94
CA LYS A 304 -5.59 -5.86 30.90
C LYS A 304 -4.81 -5.05 29.88
N ALA A 305 -3.80 -4.26 30.32
CA ALA A 305 -2.96 -3.47 29.44
C ALA A 305 -2.10 -4.38 28.54
N GLU A 306 -1.45 -5.40 29.10
CA GLU A 306 -0.69 -6.41 28.35
C GLU A 306 -1.56 -7.12 27.30
N ARG A 307 -2.78 -7.51 27.69
CA ARG A 307 -3.73 -8.15 26.77
C ARG A 307 -4.16 -7.22 25.64
N ARG A 308 -4.35 -5.92 25.91
CA ARG A 308 -4.66 -4.92 24.87
C ARG A 308 -3.51 -4.80 23.88
N THR A 309 -2.26 -4.69 24.39
CA THR A 309 -1.05 -4.62 23.55
C THR A 309 -0.90 -5.89 22.71
N LEU A 310 -1.12 -7.08 23.30
CA LEU A 310 -1.07 -8.34 22.56
C LEU A 310 -2.08 -8.37 21.41
N ILE A 311 -3.32 -7.94 21.67
CA ILE A 311 -4.37 -7.90 20.64
C ILE A 311 -4.02 -6.88 19.54
N ALA A 312 -3.52 -5.70 19.93
CA ALA A 312 -3.14 -4.64 18.98
C ALA A 312 -1.99 -5.12 18.07
N ASN A 313 -0.93 -5.69 18.66
CA ASN A 313 0.22 -6.18 17.90
C ASN A 313 -0.14 -7.37 16.99
N ASN A 314 -1.02 -8.28 17.43
CA ASN A 314 -1.48 -9.37 16.56
C ASN A 314 -2.28 -8.84 15.36
N LYS A 315 -3.10 -7.81 15.53
CA LYS A 315 -3.80 -7.14 14.43
C LYS A 315 -2.81 -6.44 13.48
N ALA A 316 -1.85 -5.70 14.05
CA ALA A 316 -0.81 -5.03 13.28
C ALA A 316 0.05 -6.04 12.48
N TRP A 317 0.36 -7.20 13.07
CA TRP A 317 1.10 -8.27 12.40
C TRP A 317 0.34 -8.80 11.18
N ALA A 318 -0.96 -9.10 11.33
CA ALA A 318 -1.76 -9.60 10.21
C ALA A 318 -1.81 -8.60 9.05
N SER A 319 -1.98 -7.30 9.35
CA SER A 319 -1.94 -6.24 8.32
C SER A 319 -0.54 -6.12 7.68
N ALA A 320 0.53 -6.20 8.48
CA ALA A 320 1.90 -6.13 7.99
C ALA A 320 2.26 -7.32 7.08
N GLU A 321 1.74 -8.50 7.37
CA GLU A 321 1.93 -9.70 6.54
C GLU A 321 1.42 -9.48 5.11
N ILE A 322 0.25 -8.85 4.94
CA ILE A 322 -0.31 -8.52 3.62
C ILE A 322 0.63 -7.56 2.88
N VAL A 323 1.03 -6.47 3.51
CA VAL A 323 1.93 -5.46 2.92
C VAL A 323 3.28 -6.09 2.55
N ARG A 324 3.83 -6.94 3.40
CA ARG A 324 5.09 -7.64 3.18
C ARG A 324 5.02 -8.58 1.98
N ARG A 325 3.96 -9.37 1.86
CA ARG A 325 3.74 -10.29 0.73
C ARG A 325 3.53 -9.54 -0.58
N GLU A 326 2.81 -8.43 -0.58
CA GLU A 326 2.66 -7.56 -1.75
C GLU A 326 4.02 -6.95 -2.18
N TRP A 327 4.82 -6.53 -1.21
CA TRP A 327 6.15 -6.02 -1.48
C TRP A 327 7.08 -7.11 -2.06
N LEU A 328 7.05 -8.33 -1.52
CA LEU A 328 7.79 -9.48 -2.03
C LEU A 328 7.38 -9.83 -3.48
N THR A 329 6.09 -9.82 -3.76
CA THR A 329 5.55 -10.02 -5.11
C THR A 329 6.09 -8.94 -6.07
N THR A 330 6.09 -7.68 -5.63
CA THR A 330 6.63 -6.56 -6.39
C THR A 330 8.14 -6.72 -6.62
N LEU A 331 8.91 -7.12 -5.60
CA LEU A 331 10.33 -7.39 -5.70
C LEU A 331 10.63 -8.47 -6.74
N LEU A 332 9.92 -9.60 -6.69
CA LEU A 332 10.08 -10.75 -7.58
C LEU A 332 9.59 -10.49 -9.01
N SER A 333 8.74 -9.48 -9.22
CA SER A 333 8.30 -9.05 -10.56
C SER A 333 9.34 -8.22 -11.30
N ARG A 334 10.35 -7.67 -10.61
CA ARG A 334 11.38 -6.82 -11.19
C ARG A 334 12.20 -7.59 -12.24
N LYS A 335 12.64 -6.89 -13.28
CA LYS A 335 13.53 -7.47 -14.30
C LYS A 335 14.88 -7.88 -13.71
N THR A 336 15.36 -7.15 -12.70
CA THR A 336 16.64 -7.37 -12.04
C THR A 336 16.42 -7.55 -10.55
N LEU A 337 16.90 -8.67 -10.02
CA LEU A 337 16.88 -8.96 -8.60
C LEU A 337 17.99 -8.20 -7.83
N PRO A 338 17.93 -8.11 -6.49
CA PRO A 338 19.03 -7.58 -5.68
C PRO A 338 20.35 -8.30 -5.99
N LYS A 339 21.47 -7.57 -5.94
CA LYS A 339 22.79 -8.08 -6.33
C LYS A 339 23.24 -9.29 -5.52
N ASP A 340 22.79 -9.39 -4.28
CA ASP A 340 23.11 -10.49 -3.36
C ASP A 340 22.06 -11.62 -3.35
N ALA A 341 21.08 -11.60 -4.25
CA ALA A 341 20.03 -12.63 -4.33
C ALA A 341 20.59 -14.06 -4.42
N ALA A 342 21.66 -14.29 -5.19
CA ALA A 342 22.29 -15.60 -5.27
C ALA A 342 22.90 -16.05 -3.93
N VAL A 343 23.46 -15.12 -3.17
CA VAL A 343 24.00 -15.41 -1.82
C VAL A 343 22.85 -15.75 -0.85
N VAL A 344 21.73 -15.02 -0.93
CA VAL A 344 20.53 -15.29 -0.12
C VAL A 344 19.95 -16.67 -0.43
N ILE A 345 19.87 -17.04 -1.71
CA ILE A 345 19.43 -18.39 -2.11
C ILE A 345 20.34 -19.46 -1.51
N ALA A 346 21.66 -19.31 -1.64
CA ALA A 346 22.63 -20.27 -1.08
C ALA A 346 22.54 -20.37 0.44
N LYS A 347 22.43 -19.25 1.14
CA LYS A 347 22.22 -19.21 2.60
C LYS A 347 20.89 -19.86 3.00
N GLY A 348 19.82 -19.59 2.25
CA GLY A 348 18.51 -20.20 2.46
C GLY A 348 18.59 -21.73 2.47
N LEU A 349 19.25 -22.30 1.48
CA LEU A 349 19.42 -23.77 1.35
C LEU A 349 20.25 -24.37 2.50
N THR A 350 21.05 -23.61 3.19
CA THR A 350 21.90 -24.09 4.30
C THR A 350 21.33 -23.78 5.68
N VAL A 351 20.93 -22.53 5.90
CA VAL A 351 20.42 -22.04 7.21
C VAL A 351 18.94 -22.36 7.39
N HIS A 352 18.11 -22.07 6.37
CA HIS A 352 16.65 -22.24 6.42
C HIS A 352 16.17 -23.59 5.87
N ARG A 353 17.06 -24.59 5.84
CA ARG A 353 16.78 -25.91 5.22
C ARG A 353 15.49 -26.56 5.69
N GLN A 354 15.10 -26.39 6.97
CA GLN A 354 13.91 -26.99 7.52
C GLN A 354 12.64 -26.30 6.99
N ALA A 355 12.62 -24.97 6.96
CA ALA A 355 11.52 -24.21 6.38
C ALA A 355 11.34 -24.56 4.90
N ILE A 356 12.44 -24.60 4.13
CA ILE A 356 12.41 -24.97 2.71
C ILE A 356 11.92 -26.42 2.52
N SER A 357 12.37 -27.37 3.35
CA SER A 357 11.91 -28.75 3.28
C SER A 357 10.42 -28.88 3.55
N THR A 358 9.89 -28.12 4.51
CA THR A 358 8.47 -28.07 4.81
C THR A 358 7.69 -27.45 3.67
N ALA A 359 8.06 -26.27 3.22
CA ALA A 359 7.41 -25.57 2.11
C ALA A 359 7.42 -26.42 0.82
N THR A 360 8.56 -27.09 0.52
CA THR A 360 8.65 -27.98 -0.65
C THR A 360 7.71 -29.17 -0.55
N ARG A 361 7.57 -29.75 0.64
CA ARG A 361 6.64 -30.86 0.87
C ARG A 361 5.18 -30.44 0.72
N GLU A 362 4.88 -29.19 1.06
CA GLU A 362 3.58 -28.53 0.90
C GLU A 362 3.37 -27.94 -0.50
N GLY A 363 4.26 -28.23 -1.46
CA GLY A 363 4.12 -27.80 -2.86
C GLY A 363 4.55 -26.37 -3.13
N ASN A 364 5.33 -25.72 -2.26
CA ASN A 364 5.80 -24.34 -2.41
C ASN A 364 4.66 -23.33 -2.70
N GLU A 365 3.53 -23.50 -2.06
CA GLU A 365 2.30 -22.74 -2.32
C GLU A 365 2.56 -21.23 -2.29
N LEU A 366 3.27 -20.74 -1.26
CA LEU A 366 3.55 -19.32 -1.11
C LEU A 366 4.51 -18.80 -2.21
N ALA A 367 5.45 -19.62 -2.67
CA ALA A 367 6.31 -19.25 -3.80
C ALA A 367 5.51 -19.05 -5.10
N HIS A 368 4.49 -19.87 -5.35
CA HIS A 368 3.58 -19.66 -6.49
C HIS A 368 2.85 -18.32 -6.35
N GLN A 369 2.25 -18.05 -5.18
CA GLN A 369 1.54 -16.80 -4.92
C GLN A 369 2.44 -15.58 -5.11
N LEU A 370 3.67 -15.60 -4.57
CA LEU A 370 4.64 -14.52 -4.70
C LEU A 370 5.10 -14.29 -6.16
N LEU A 371 5.01 -15.29 -7.02
CA LEU A 371 5.26 -15.17 -8.46
C LEU A 371 3.99 -14.82 -9.27
N GLY A 372 2.86 -14.58 -8.59
CA GLY A 372 1.58 -14.27 -9.22
C GLY A 372 0.94 -15.48 -9.93
N MET A 373 1.22 -16.68 -9.43
CA MET A 373 0.74 -17.96 -9.98
C MET A 373 -0.17 -18.67 -8.98
N GLU A 374 -1.18 -19.35 -9.49
CA GLU A 374 -1.95 -20.30 -8.67
C GLU A 374 -1.10 -21.53 -8.36
N PRO A 375 -1.19 -22.08 -7.14
CA PRO A 375 -0.52 -23.33 -6.79
C PRO A 375 -0.84 -24.47 -7.76
N SER A 376 0.10 -25.40 -7.93
CA SER A 376 -0.12 -26.57 -8.77
C SER A 376 -1.09 -27.54 -8.10
N GLY A 377 -2.05 -28.07 -8.84
CA GLY A 377 -2.91 -29.15 -8.35
C GLY A 377 -2.14 -30.45 -8.13
N TYR A 378 -2.67 -31.33 -7.29
CA TYR A 378 -2.01 -32.59 -6.91
C TYR A 378 -1.61 -33.50 -8.09
N PHE A 379 -2.34 -33.41 -9.20
CA PHE A 379 -2.10 -34.18 -10.43
C PHE A 379 -1.53 -33.35 -11.60
N GLU A 380 -1.20 -32.09 -11.35
CA GLU A 380 -0.63 -31.19 -12.37
C GLU A 380 0.90 -31.25 -12.34
N ASN A 381 1.52 -30.96 -13.48
CA ASN A 381 2.95 -30.69 -13.52
C ASN A 381 3.24 -29.44 -12.69
N ASP A 382 4.34 -29.45 -11.94
CA ASP A 382 4.76 -28.31 -11.14
C ASP A 382 4.96 -27.07 -12.03
N LYS A 383 4.14 -26.05 -11.81
CA LYS A 383 4.14 -24.80 -12.57
C LYS A 383 5.46 -24.03 -12.43
N LEU A 384 6.16 -24.16 -11.30
CA LEU A 384 7.49 -23.55 -11.11
C LEU A 384 8.52 -24.19 -12.04
N THR A 385 8.49 -25.52 -12.17
CA THR A 385 9.34 -26.25 -13.12
C THR A 385 9.02 -25.84 -14.55
N ALA A 386 7.75 -25.79 -14.91
CA ALA A 386 7.33 -25.35 -16.25
C ALA A 386 7.78 -23.91 -16.57
N LEU A 387 7.72 -22.99 -15.57
CA LEU A 387 8.20 -21.62 -15.72
C LEU A 387 9.72 -21.58 -16.02
N ILE A 388 10.51 -22.42 -15.33
CA ILE A 388 11.96 -22.49 -15.55
C ILE A 388 12.28 -23.03 -16.95
N GLU A 389 11.58 -24.09 -17.40
CA GLU A 389 11.76 -24.69 -18.71
C GLU A 389 11.41 -23.72 -19.86
N GLN A 390 10.30 -22.99 -19.70
CA GLN A 390 9.85 -22.00 -20.72
C GLN A 390 10.70 -20.73 -20.72
N ALA A 391 11.20 -20.32 -19.55
CA ALA A 391 11.96 -19.09 -19.38
C ALA A 391 13.16 -19.28 -18.44
N PRO A 392 14.29 -19.90 -18.89
CA PRO A 392 15.45 -20.18 -18.04
C PRO A 392 16.03 -18.96 -17.32
N ALA A 393 15.86 -17.77 -17.89
CA ALA A 393 16.25 -16.50 -17.27
C ALA A 393 15.48 -16.22 -15.95
N LYS A 394 14.35 -16.87 -15.73
CA LYS A 394 13.55 -16.78 -14.50
C LYS A 394 13.99 -17.75 -13.40
N ALA A 395 14.92 -18.66 -13.66
CA ALA A 395 15.34 -19.67 -12.68
C ALA A 395 15.77 -19.06 -11.33
N GLN A 396 16.50 -17.95 -11.37
CA GLN A 396 16.91 -17.25 -10.15
C GLN A 396 15.73 -16.63 -9.40
N HIS A 397 14.71 -16.12 -10.11
CA HIS A 397 13.49 -15.59 -9.51
C HIS A 397 12.71 -16.70 -8.82
N VAL A 398 12.57 -17.86 -9.47
CA VAL A 398 11.88 -19.04 -8.89
C VAL A 398 12.62 -19.53 -7.64
N ALA A 399 13.95 -19.69 -7.73
CA ALA A 399 14.74 -20.13 -6.58
C ALA A 399 14.65 -19.16 -5.39
N LEU A 400 14.68 -17.85 -5.68
CA LEU A 400 14.51 -16.83 -4.63
C LEU A 400 13.10 -16.86 -4.05
N ALA A 401 12.06 -17.01 -4.88
CA ALA A 401 10.67 -17.13 -4.42
C ALA A 401 10.46 -18.32 -3.49
N ILE A 402 11.08 -19.47 -3.78
CA ILE A 402 11.03 -20.66 -2.89
C ILE A 402 11.67 -20.36 -1.54
N VAL A 403 12.83 -19.73 -1.51
CA VAL A 403 13.53 -19.38 -0.27
C VAL A 403 12.74 -18.35 0.54
N LEU A 404 12.29 -17.25 -0.10
CA LEU A 404 11.53 -16.21 0.59
C LEU A 404 10.16 -16.73 1.05
N GLY A 405 9.46 -17.50 0.20
CA GLY A 405 8.20 -18.13 0.54
C GLY A 405 8.33 -19.09 1.73
N ALA A 406 9.42 -19.86 1.80
CA ALA A 406 9.69 -20.74 2.93
C ALA A 406 9.98 -19.95 4.23
N CYS A 407 10.75 -18.87 4.16
CA CYS A 407 10.98 -18.01 5.32
C CYS A 407 9.69 -17.34 5.78
N GLU A 408 8.88 -16.86 4.85
CA GLU A 408 7.60 -16.22 5.14
C GLU A 408 6.59 -17.20 5.75
N SER A 409 6.54 -18.46 5.29
CA SER A 409 5.59 -19.47 5.77
C SER A 409 5.78 -19.89 7.24
N VAL A 410 6.97 -19.70 7.79
CA VAL A 410 7.24 -19.99 9.21
C VAL A 410 6.99 -18.81 10.13
N THR A 411 6.79 -17.61 9.59
CA THR A 411 6.40 -16.45 10.39
C THR A 411 4.96 -16.58 10.87
N SER A 412 4.67 -16.07 12.05
CA SER A 412 3.34 -16.11 12.65
C SER A 412 3.14 -14.94 13.60
N LYS A 413 1.90 -14.77 14.09
CA LYS A 413 1.59 -13.79 15.13
C LYS A 413 2.35 -13.99 16.45
N GLN A 414 3.14 -15.04 16.60
CA GLN A 414 4.02 -15.24 17.74
C GLN A 414 5.44 -14.72 17.48
N THR A 415 5.82 -14.51 16.21
CA THR A 415 7.18 -14.11 15.81
C THR A 415 7.58 -12.78 16.44
N TRP A 416 6.70 -11.77 16.49
CA TRP A 416 7.04 -10.49 17.11
C TRP A 416 7.27 -10.61 18.61
N ARG A 417 6.70 -11.65 19.27
CA ARG A 417 6.81 -11.87 20.70
C ARG A 417 8.01 -12.74 21.09
N TYR A 418 8.33 -13.70 20.24
CA TYR A 418 9.39 -14.68 20.44
C TYR A 418 10.18 -14.85 19.15
N PRO A 419 10.93 -13.80 18.72
CA PRO A 419 11.71 -13.88 17.49
C PRO A 419 12.85 -14.89 17.63
N SER A 420 13.05 -15.71 16.61
CA SER A 420 14.24 -16.52 16.46
C SER A 420 15.32 -15.73 15.73
N SER A 421 16.57 -16.17 15.82
CA SER A 421 17.67 -15.57 15.04
C SER A 421 17.39 -15.62 13.53
N THR A 422 16.70 -16.63 13.05
CA THR A 422 16.32 -16.76 11.64
C THR A 422 15.24 -15.75 11.24
N ASP A 423 14.30 -15.43 12.13
CA ASP A 423 13.31 -14.37 11.91
C ASP A 423 14.00 -13.00 11.85
N THR A 424 14.87 -12.71 12.80
CA THR A 424 15.63 -11.46 12.83
C THR A 424 16.47 -11.27 11.58
N ASP A 425 17.19 -12.30 11.12
CA ASP A 425 17.97 -12.28 9.88
C ASP A 425 17.06 -12.05 8.65
N TYR A 426 15.89 -12.67 8.63
CA TYR A 426 14.93 -12.51 7.54
C TYR A 426 14.39 -11.08 7.46
N PHE A 427 13.90 -10.50 8.55
CA PHE A 427 13.39 -9.14 8.57
C PHE A 427 14.50 -8.10 8.30
N ALA A 428 15.72 -8.31 8.82
CA ALA A 428 16.87 -7.48 8.50
C ALA A 428 17.25 -7.55 7.01
N LEU A 429 17.12 -8.71 6.37
CA LEU A 429 17.29 -8.87 4.92
C LEU A 429 16.27 -8.04 4.14
N LEU A 430 14.99 -8.13 4.49
CA LEU A 430 13.93 -7.38 3.82
C LEU A 430 14.16 -5.87 3.93
N ALA A 431 14.49 -5.38 5.13
CA ALA A 431 14.82 -3.97 5.37
C ALA A 431 16.00 -3.51 4.50
N ARG A 432 17.06 -4.30 4.42
CA ARG A 432 18.25 -4.02 3.56
C ARG A 432 17.87 -3.94 2.08
N TRP A 433 16.87 -4.68 1.63
CA TRP A 433 16.39 -4.65 0.26
C TRP A 433 15.35 -3.54 0.00
N GLY A 434 15.05 -2.72 1.04
CA GLY A 434 14.20 -1.55 0.93
C GLY A 434 12.72 -1.79 1.31
N TYR A 435 12.44 -2.86 2.04
CA TYR A 435 11.15 -3.02 2.70
C TYR A 435 11.12 -2.16 3.97
N SER A 436 10.07 -1.35 4.12
CA SER A 436 9.85 -0.58 5.34
C SER A 436 9.13 -1.45 6.36
N LEU A 437 9.86 -1.84 7.41
CA LEU A 437 9.27 -2.61 8.50
C LEU A 437 8.19 -1.78 9.21
N SER A 438 7.03 -2.39 9.49
CA SER A 438 6.02 -1.81 10.38
C SER A 438 6.51 -1.81 11.83
N ASP A 439 5.84 -1.04 12.72
CA ASP A 439 6.22 -0.95 14.13
C ASP A 439 6.31 -2.32 14.82
N VAL A 440 5.37 -3.24 14.51
CA VAL A 440 5.38 -4.58 15.09
C VAL A 440 6.49 -5.47 14.53
N GLU A 441 6.91 -5.27 13.28
CA GLU A 441 8.03 -5.98 12.66
C GLU A 441 9.39 -5.43 13.14
N GLN A 442 9.46 -4.15 13.48
CA GLN A 442 10.65 -3.55 14.08
C GLN A 442 10.97 -4.20 15.43
N ILE A 443 9.98 -4.67 16.19
CA ILE A 443 10.21 -5.41 17.45
C ILE A 443 11.07 -6.64 17.19
N VAL A 444 10.87 -7.35 16.07
CA VAL A 444 11.64 -8.56 15.72
C VAL A 444 13.12 -8.28 15.51
N THR A 445 13.48 -7.07 15.09
CA THR A 445 14.87 -6.66 14.80
C THR A 445 15.51 -5.86 15.92
N ALA A 446 14.73 -5.39 16.91
CA ALA A 446 15.23 -4.51 17.98
C ALA A 446 16.20 -5.22 18.95
N ASP A 447 16.01 -6.52 19.18
CA ASP A 447 16.83 -7.31 20.13
C ASP A 447 18.28 -7.54 19.66
N THR A 448 18.58 -7.30 18.38
CA THR A 448 19.95 -7.42 17.84
C THR A 448 20.77 -6.13 17.99
N ALA A 449 20.17 -5.04 18.47
CA ALA A 449 20.83 -3.75 18.66
C ALA A 449 21.36 -3.52 20.10
N ALA A 450 21.09 -4.45 21.03
CA ALA A 450 21.69 -4.40 22.35
C ALA A 450 23.17 -4.87 22.27
N PRO A 451 24.17 -4.05 22.62
CA PRO A 451 25.54 -4.51 22.64
C PRO A 451 25.69 -5.56 23.75
N GLU A 452 26.36 -6.66 23.44
CA GLU A 452 27.00 -7.51 24.45
C GLU A 452 28.01 -6.65 25.23
N GLU A 453 27.55 -5.91 26.24
CA GLU A 453 28.41 -5.34 27.22
C GLU A 453 28.80 -6.41 28.26
N THR A 454 29.96 -7.00 27.99
CA THR A 454 31.01 -7.25 28.96
C THR A 454 30.59 -7.85 30.30
N ASP A 455 30.73 -9.16 30.41
CA ASP A 455 31.19 -9.77 31.65
C ASP A 455 32.58 -10.42 31.44
N ALA A 456 33.59 -9.57 31.18
CA ALA A 456 35.00 -9.93 31.10
C ALA A 456 35.82 -9.06 32.04
N ALA A 457 35.42 -8.95 33.32
CA ALA A 457 36.26 -8.31 34.32
C ALA A 457 35.85 -8.75 35.74
N GLN A 458 36.02 -10.01 36.09
CA GLN A 458 36.25 -10.41 37.50
C GLN A 458 36.79 -11.85 37.59
N VAL A 459 37.97 -12.09 37.02
CA VAL A 459 38.88 -13.15 37.51
C VAL A 459 40.26 -12.56 37.57
N SER A 460 40.54 -11.85 38.65
CA SER A 460 41.91 -11.65 39.09
C SER A 460 41.93 -11.36 40.60
N ALA A 461 42.73 -12.12 41.29
CA ALA A 461 43.22 -11.94 42.64
C ALA A 461 42.52 -12.75 43.76
N ALA A 462 42.98 -13.97 43.95
CA ALA A 462 43.15 -14.48 45.32
C ALA A 462 44.65 -14.68 45.57
N PRO A 463 45.19 -14.17 46.68
CA PRO A 463 46.61 -14.28 47.01
C PRO A 463 46.96 -15.65 47.61
N GLY A 464 48.12 -16.18 47.26
CA GLY A 464 48.67 -17.37 47.90
C GLY A 464 49.12 -17.08 49.30
N GLU A 465 48.86 -18.03 50.18
CA GLU A 465 49.63 -18.39 51.38
C GLU A 465 49.72 -19.93 51.31
N GLY A 466 50.81 -20.53 51.31
CA GLY A 466 51.95 -20.65 52.16
C GLY A 466 51.73 -21.73 53.21
N ASP A 467 52.06 -22.98 52.92
CA ASP A 467 52.96 -23.89 53.63
C ASP A 467 53.01 -25.26 52.94
#